data_93c0b930fef69f5678cbf8fd28250a70
#
_entry.id   93c0b930fef69f5678cbf8fd28250a70
#
_cell.length_a   1.000
_cell.length_b   1.000
_cell.length_c   1.000
_cell.angle_alpha   90.00
_cell.angle_beta   90.00
_cell.angle_gamma   90.00
#
_symmetry.space_group_name_H-M   'P 1'
#
loop_
_entity.id
_entity.type
_entity.pdbx_description
1 polymer ?
#
loop_
_entity_poly.entity_id
_entity_poly.type
_entity_poly.pdbx_seq_one_letter_code
_entity_poly.pdbx_strand_id
1 'polypeptide(L)'
;PVAAIASPDGRAYGVQFHPEVAHTPKGMQILENFLELAGAKRDWTPEHVLEELLREVRERAGKDRVLLAVSGGVDSSTLALLLAKAGVDHLAVFVDHGLLRLGEREEVEGALRALGVNLLVVDAKERFLKALKGVEDPEEKRKIIGREFVAAFSQVARERGPFRFLAQGTLYPDVIESAGGHGAAKIKSHHNVGGLPEDLEFELLEPFRLLFKDEVR
;
A
#
# COMPACT_ATOMS: atom_id res chain seq x y z
N PRO A 1 28.08 19.64 29.65
CA PRO A 1 27.14 18.59 29.20
C PRO A 1 27.82 17.72 28.15
N VAL A 2 27.59 16.41 28.24
CA VAL A 2 28.09 15.41 27.27
C VAL A 2 27.06 15.30 26.18
N ALA A 3 27.41 15.63 24.93
CA ALA A 3 26.51 15.55 23.79
C ALA A 3 26.55 14.18 23.07
N ALA A 4 27.68 13.49 23.17
CA ALA A 4 27.88 12.16 22.60
C ALA A 4 28.84 11.34 23.44
N ILE A 5 28.70 10.02 23.41
CA ILE A 5 29.55 9.05 24.09
C ILE A 5 29.90 7.89 23.17
N ALA A 6 31.02 7.23 23.43
CA ALA A 6 31.36 5.96 22.82
C ALA A 6 31.88 5.00 23.87
N SER A 7 31.65 3.70 23.70
CA SER A 7 32.26 2.66 24.54
C SER A 7 33.75 2.55 24.23
N PRO A 8 34.59 2.16 25.21
CA PRO A 8 36.04 2.04 25.01
C PRO A 8 36.44 1.04 23.91
N ASP A 9 35.61 0.06 23.66
CA ASP A 9 35.80 -0.95 22.62
C ASP A 9 35.25 -0.55 21.24
N GLY A 10 34.67 0.67 21.11
CA GLY A 10 34.12 1.19 19.87
C GLY A 10 32.89 0.46 19.34
N ARG A 11 32.17 -0.29 20.19
CA ARG A 11 30.99 -1.08 19.78
C ARG A 11 29.66 -0.39 20.03
N ALA A 12 29.63 0.64 20.84
CA ALA A 12 28.42 1.37 21.15
C ALA A 12 28.68 2.90 21.09
N TYR A 13 27.75 3.59 20.47
CA TYR A 13 27.75 5.05 20.34
C TYR A 13 26.40 5.57 20.78
N GLY A 14 26.41 6.69 21.51
CA GLY A 14 25.19 7.37 21.95
C GLY A 14 25.27 8.86 21.71
N VAL A 15 24.16 9.46 21.30
CA VAL A 15 24.02 10.92 21.12
C VAL A 15 22.81 11.42 21.89
N GLN A 16 22.87 12.66 22.41
CA GLN A 16 21.77 13.32 23.11
C GLN A 16 21.01 14.31 22.22
N PHE A 17 21.14 14.21 20.93
CA PHE A 17 20.46 15.03 19.94
C PHE A 17 19.98 14.15 18.81
N HIS A 18 19.17 14.71 17.91
CA HIS A 18 18.59 14.04 16.77
C HIS A 18 19.41 14.32 15.50
N PRO A 19 20.26 13.38 15.04
CA PRO A 19 21.05 13.60 13.82
C PRO A 19 20.19 13.62 12.56
N GLU A 20 19.02 12.99 12.57
CA GLU A 20 18.10 12.85 11.43
C GLU A 20 17.31 14.12 11.10
N VAL A 21 17.22 15.08 12.01
CA VAL A 21 16.39 16.29 11.81
C VAL A 21 17.10 17.36 10.99
N ALA A 22 16.34 18.11 10.19
CA ALA A 22 16.87 19.11 9.25
C ALA A 22 17.71 20.24 9.90
N HIS A 23 17.46 20.55 11.18
CA HIS A 23 18.20 21.59 11.91
C HIS A 23 19.39 21.06 12.72
N THR A 24 19.78 19.79 12.55
CA THR A 24 21.08 19.31 13.03
C THR A 24 22.11 19.48 11.92
N PRO A 25 22.99 20.51 11.98
CA PRO A 25 24.04 20.66 10.99
C PRO A 25 24.91 19.41 10.96
N LYS A 26 25.19 18.91 9.74
CA LYS A 26 25.97 17.67 9.51
C LYS A 26 25.38 16.39 10.13
N GLY A 27 24.09 16.37 10.43
CA GLY A 27 23.42 15.16 10.95
C GLY A 27 23.57 13.96 10.03
N MET A 28 23.41 14.14 8.72
CA MET A 28 23.64 13.10 7.72
C MET A 28 25.07 12.56 7.74
N GLN A 29 26.07 13.41 7.93
CA GLN A 29 27.47 12.96 8.01
C GLN A 29 27.71 12.09 9.26
N ILE A 30 27.02 12.36 10.36
CA ILE A 30 27.10 11.53 11.59
C ILE A 30 26.52 10.13 11.28
N LEU A 31 25.38 10.08 10.60
CA LEU A 31 24.74 8.82 10.21
C LEU A 31 25.63 8.05 9.21
N GLU A 32 26.20 8.71 8.21
CA GLU A 32 27.14 8.10 7.26
C GLU A 32 28.36 7.51 7.95
N ASN A 33 29.00 8.26 8.86
CA ASN A 33 30.14 7.77 9.65
C ASN A 33 29.76 6.53 10.47
N PHE A 34 28.56 6.50 11.02
CA PHE A 34 28.08 5.34 11.78
C PHE A 34 27.89 4.13 10.89
N LEU A 35 27.32 4.30 9.70
CA LEU A 35 27.12 3.21 8.72
C LEU A 35 28.48 2.65 8.25
N GLU A 36 29.49 3.51 8.06
CA GLU A 36 30.85 3.07 7.72
C GLU A 36 31.48 2.26 8.85
N LEU A 37 31.38 2.76 10.11
CA LEU A 37 31.86 2.02 11.28
C LEU A 37 31.17 0.67 11.48
N ALA A 38 29.88 0.60 11.16
CA ALA A 38 29.08 -0.63 11.22
C ALA A 38 29.39 -1.59 10.05
N GLY A 39 30.15 -1.16 9.04
CA GLY A 39 30.39 -1.96 7.82
C GLY A 39 29.12 -2.19 6.99
N ALA A 40 28.15 -1.27 7.09
CA ALA A 40 26.89 -1.39 6.36
C ALA A 40 27.14 -1.27 4.85
N LYS A 41 26.50 -2.15 4.10
CA LYS A 41 26.53 -2.08 2.63
C LYS A 41 25.58 -1.01 2.13
N ARG A 42 25.93 -0.35 1.03
CA ARG A 42 25.07 0.65 0.36
C ARG A 42 24.38 0.02 -0.84
N ASP A 43 23.66 -1.08 -0.61
CA ASP A 43 23.00 -1.90 -1.62
C ASP A 43 21.48 -1.69 -1.69
N TRP A 44 20.92 -0.89 -0.81
CA TRP A 44 19.51 -0.50 -0.85
C TRP A 44 19.31 0.65 -1.85
N THR A 45 19.21 0.30 -3.12
CA THR A 45 18.94 1.24 -4.24
C THR A 45 17.54 1.03 -4.78
N PRO A 46 16.91 2.03 -5.43
CA PRO A 46 15.58 1.86 -6.03
C PRO A 46 15.50 0.68 -7.01
N GLU A 47 16.55 0.45 -7.78
CA GLU A 47 16.63 -0.68 -8.73
C GLU A 47 16.63 -2.01 -8.01
N HIS A 48 17.46 -2.13 -6.95
CA HIS A 48 17.53 -3.35 -6.14
C HIS A 48 16.20 -3.63 -5.43
N VAL A 49 15.60 -2.59 -4.84
CA VAL A 49 14.27 -2.70 -4.21
C VAL A 49 13.23 -3.19 -5.21
N LEU A 50 13.20 -2.63 -6.43
CA LEU A 50 12.27 -3.06 -7.47
C LEU A 50 12.48 -4.54 -7.86
N GLU A 51 13.73 -4.98 -8.01
CA GLU A 51 14.05 -6.39 -8.33
C GLU A 51 13.57 -7.33 -7.23
N GLU A 52 13.80 -6.98 -5.96
CA GLU A 52 13.34 -7.74 -4.80
C GLU A 52 11.82 -7.83 -4.77
N LEU A 53 11.10 -6.71 -4.97
CA LEU A 53 9.64 -6.68 -5.01
C LEU A 53 9.07 -7.54 -6.14
N LEU A 54 9.66 -7.46 -7.35
CA LEU A 54 9.25 -8.27 -8.49
C LEU A 54 9.47 -9.76 -8.22
N ARG A 55 10.57 -10.12 -7.57
CA ARG A 55 10.87 -11.49 -7.16
C ARG A 55 9.86 -11.98 -6.13
N GLU A 56 9.66 -11.23 -5.04
CA GLU A 56 8.70 -11.59 -3.97
C GLU A 56 7.30 -11.82 -4.53
N VAL A 57 6.81 -10.91 -5.37
CA VAL A 57 5.48 -11.02 -5.98
C VAL A 57 5.37 -12.27 -6.84
N ARG A 58 6.38 -12.58 -7.67
CA ARG A 58 6.39 -13.79 -8.51
C ARG A 58 6.41 -15.07 -7.69
N GLU A 59 7.23 -15.11 -6.65
CA GLU A 59 7.36 -16.29 -5.78
C GLU A 59 6.08 -16.54 -4.99
N ARG A 60 5.47 -15.49 -4.44
CA ARG A 60 4.25 -15.61 -3.63
C ARG A 60 3.02 -15.89 -4.46
N ALA A 61 2.81 -15.15 -5.53
CA ALA A 61 1.62 -15.34 -6.36
C ALA A 61 1.71 -16.62 -7.22
N GLY A 62 2.90 -16.97 -7.73
CA GLY A 62 3.09 -18.16 -8.55
C GLY A 62 2.18 -18.17 -9.77
N LYS A 63 1.24 -19.13 -9.81
CA LYS A 63 0.21 -19.24 -10.86
C LYS A 63 -1.18 -18.80 -10.39
N ASP A 64 -1.28 -18.39 -9.14
CA ASP A 64 -2.54 -17.99 -8.54
C ASP A 64 -2.91 -16.56 -8.94
N ARG A 65 -4.21 -16.29 -8.98
CA ARG A 65 -4.74 -15.01 -9.39
C ARG A 65 -4.78 -14.01 -8.23
N VAL A 66 -4.41 -12.78 -8.54
CA VAL A 66 -4.35 -11.66 -7.61
C VAL A 66 -5.45 -10.67 -7.93
N LEU A 67 -6.24 -10.29 -6.94
CA LEU A 67 -7.22 -9.20 -7.02
C LEU A 67 -6.66 -7.97 -6.33
N LEU A 68 -6.89 -6.79 -6.89
CA LEU A 68 -6.59 -5.55 -6.19
C LEU A 68 -7.60 -4.45 -6.51
N ALA A 69 -7.85 -3.56 -5.54
CA ALA A 69 -8.62 -2.35 -5.74
C ALA A 69 -7.68 -1.18 -6.09
N VAL A 70 -8.01 -0.45 -7.15
CA VAL A 70 -7.26 0.74 -7.57
C VAL A 70 -8.12 1.96 -7.34
N SER A 71 -7.60 2.94 -6.59
CA SER A 71 -8.27 4.21 -6.31
C SER A 71 -7.85 5.37 -7.23
N GLY A 72 -6.87 5.14 -8.13
CA GLY A 72 -6.20 6.20 -8.89
C GLY A 72 -5.09 6.92 -8.10
N GLY A 73 -4.93 6.62 -6.82
CA GLY A 73 -3.81 7.11 -6.00
C GLY A 73 -2.48 6.43 -6.38
N VAL A 74 -1.36 7.09 -6.04
CA VAL A 74 0.00 6.62 -6.37
C VAL A 74 0.22 5.19 -5.90
N ASP A 75 -0.04 4.88 -4.63
CA ASP A 75 0.30 3.59 -4.03
C ASP A 75 -0.42 2.43 -4.71
N SER A 76 -1.75 2.55 -4.92
CA SER A 76 -2.54 1.51 -5.59
C SER A 76 -2.20 1.36 -7.08
N SER A 77 -1.86 2.46 -7.76
CA SER A 77 -1.47 2.44 -9.18
C SER A 77 -0.08 1.83 -9.36
N THR A 78 0.88 2.16 -8.48
CA THR A 78 2.21 1.56 -8.48
C THR A 78 2.13 0.06 -8.18
N LEU A 79 1.26 -0.36 -7.24
CA LEU A 79 1.04 -1.78 -6.97
C LEU A 79 0.48 -2.51 -8.19
N ALA A 80 -0.50 -1.92 -8.88
CA ALA A 80 -1.05 -2.50 -10.11
C ALA A 80 0.03 -2.66 -11.19
N LEU A 81 0.89 -1.66 -11.33
CA LEU A 81 2.03 -1.71 -12.25
C LEU A 81 3.06 -2.77 -11.85
N LEU A 82 3.35 -2.92 -10.56
CA LEU A 82 4.25 -3.95 -10.04
C LEU A 82 3.74 -5.36 -10.42
N LEU A 83 2.43 -5.61 -10.21
CA LEU A 83 1.81 -6.89 -10.58
C LEU A 83 1.91 -7.16 -12.09
N ALA A 84 1.63 -6.14 -12.91
CA ALA A 84 1.77 -6.24 -14.36
C ALA A 84 3.22 -6.53 -14.80
N LYS A 85 4.20 -5.80 -14.24
CA LYS A 85 5.64 -6.01 -14.50
C LYS A 85 6.15 -7.37 -13.99
N ALA A 86 5.61 -7.84 -12.88
CA ALA A 86 5.90 -9.19 -12.39
C ALA A 86 5.37 -10.30 -13.30
N GLY A 87 4.41 -9.99 -14.18
CA GLY A 87 3.79 -10.94 -15.09
C GLY A 87 2.85 -11.93 -14.40
N VAL A 88 2.35 -11.59 -13.20
CA VAL A 88 1.38 -12.44 -12.49
C VAL A 88 -0.04 -12.21 -13.01
N ASP A 89 -0.89 -13.25 -12.97
CA ASP A 89 -2.30 -13.09 -13.32
C ASP A 89 -3.00 -12.25 -12.28
N HIS A 90 -3.44 -11.05 -12.66
CA HIS A 90 -4.07 -10.10 -11.77
C HIS A 90 -5.30 -9.46 -12.39
N LEU A 91 -6.21 -8.99 -11.54
CA LEU A 91 -7.32 -8.13 -11.91
C LEU A 91 -7.32 -6.89 -11.00
N ALA A 92 -7.04 -5.74 -11.60
CA ALA A 92 -7.18 -4.45 -10.95
C ALA A 92 -8.62 -3.96 -11.13
N VAL A 93 -9.29 -3.57 -10.06
CA VAL A 93 -10.68 -3.11 -10.06
C VAL A 93 -10.72 -1.63 -9.69
N PHE A 94 -11.15 -0.80 -10.62
CA PHE A 94 -11.42 0.62 -10.41
C PHE A 94 -12.92 0.85 -10.32
N VAL A 95 -13.42 1.32 -9.18
CA VAL A 95 -14.84 1.57 -8.97
C VAL A 95 -15.15 3.04 -9.23
N ASP A 96 -15.88 3.34 -10.31
CA ASP A 96 -16.40 4.67 -10.56
C ASP A 96 -17.69 4.89 -9.76
N HIS A 97 -17.54 5.56 -8.64
CA HIS A 97 -18.61 5.85 -7.69
C HIS A 97 -19.36 7.17 -7.99
N GLY A 98 -19.05 7.86 -9.07
CA GLY A 98 -19.68 9.11 -9.45
C GLY A 98 -19.28 10.35 -8.63
N LEU A 99 -18.28 10.20 -7.73
CA LEU A 99 -17.73 11.28 -6.90
C LEU A 99 -16.28 11.59 -7.27
N LEU A 100 -15.84 11.12 -8.44
CA LEU A 100 -14.52 11.39 -8.98
C LEU A 100 -14.44 12.84 -9.50
N ARG A 101 -13.22 13.33 -9.65
CA ARG A 101 -12.97 14.60 -10.34
C ARG A 101 -13.32 14.47 -11.82
N LEU A 102 -13.58 15.60 -12.44
CA LEU A 102 -13.85 15.65 -13.89
C LEU A 102 -12.65 15.10 -14.66
N GLY A 103 -12.88 14.08 -15.49
CA GLY A 103 -11.84 13.43 -16.30
C GLY A 103 -10.95 12.42 -15.56
N GLU A 104 -11.07 12.29 -14.23
CA GLU A 104 -10.20 11.39 -13.43
C GLU A 104 -10.35 9.93 -13.83
N ARG A 105 -11.55 9.48 -14.14
CA ARG A 105 -11.80 8.11 -14.62
C ARG A 105 -11.00 7.81 -15.88
N GLU A 106 -11.14 8.66 -16.89
CA GLU A 106 -10.50 8.48 -18.20
C GLU A 106 -8.99 8.55 -18.09
N GLU A 107 -8.47 9.44 -17.24
CA GLU A 107 -7.04 9.59 -16.97
C GLU A 107 -6.47 8.33 -16.32
N VAL A 108 -7.08 7.83 -15.24
CA VAL A 108 -6.64 6.65 -14.52
C VAL A 108 -6.74 5.41 -15.40
N GLU A 109 -7.87 5.23 -16.10
CA GLU A 109 -8.08 4.10 -16.99
C GLU A 109 -7.06 4.08 -18.13
N GLY A 110 -6.86 5.24 -18.79
CA GLY A 110 -5.90 5.37 -19.87
C GLY A 110 -4.47 5.09 -19.45
N ALA A 111 -4.04 5.65 -18.32
CA ALA A 111 -2.70 5.46 -17.79
C ALA A 111 -2.42 3.99 -17.43
N LEU A 112 -3.31 3.34 -16.68
CA LEU A 112 -3.10 1.96 -16.24
C LEU A 112 -3.15 0.96 -17.40
N ARG A 113 -4.04 1.15 -18.37
CA ARG A 113 -4.10 0.29 -19.57
C ARG A 113 -2.85 0.44 -20.44
N ALA A 114 -2.34 1.66 -20.61
CA ALA A 114 -1.12 1.92 -21.36
C ALA A 114 0.11 1.25 -20.73
N LEU A 115 0.08 1.04 -19.41
CA LEU A 115 1.13 0.35 -18.65
C LEU A 115 0.94 -1.19 -18.57
N GLY A 116 -0.05 -1.74 -19.28
CA GLY A 116 -0.29 -3.18 -19.35
C GLY A 116 -1.02 -3.77 -18.14
N VAL A 117 -1.66 -2.94 -17.31
CA VAL A 117 -2.46 -3.41 -16.18
C VAL A 117 -3.77 -4.02 -16.69
N ASN A 118 -4.09 -5.23 -16.22
CA ASN A 118 -5.39 -5.85 -16.47
C ASN A 118 -6.46 -5.17 -15.61
N LEU A 119 -7.11 -4.14 -16.16
CA LEU A 119 -8.02 -3.24 -15.46
C LEU A 119 -9.48 -3.48 -15.82
N LEU A 120 -10.31 -3.68 -14.80
CA LEU A 120 -11.77 -3.64 -14.86
C LEU A 120 -12.27 -2.34 -14.23
N VAL A 121 -13.00 -1.55 -15.02
CA VAL A 121 -13.72 -0.36 -14.53
C VAL A 121 -15.17 -0.76 -14.23
N VAL A 122 -15.61 -0.55 -13.00
CA VAL A 122 -16.98 -0.82 -12.54
C VAL A 122 -17.73 0.50 -12.46
N ASP A 123 -18.74 0.68 -13.29
CA ASP A 123 -19.65 1.82 -13.16
C ASP A 123 -20.67 1.57 -12.05
N ALA A 124 -20.48 2.26 -10.93
CA ALA A 124 -21.34 2.16 -9.74
C ALA A 124 -22.00 3.50 -9.38
N LYS A 125 -21.97 4.50 -10.29
CA LYS A 125 -22.46 5.87 -10.03
C LYS A 125 -23.87 5.91 -9.45
N GLU A 126 -24.82 5.30 -10.14
CA GLU A 126 -26.22 5.31 -9.72
C GLU A 126 -26.39 4.68 -8.35
N ARG A 127 -25.69 3.61 -8.07
CA ARG A 127 -25.71 2.89 -6.81
C ARG A 127 -25.25 3.78 -5.66
N PHE A 128 -24.09 4.42 -5.78
CA PHE A 128 -23.54 5.30 -4.76
C PHE A 128 -24.39 6.56 -4.56
N LEU A 129 -24.81 7.21 -5.64
CA LEU A 129 -25.63 8.42 -5.56
C LEU A 129 -27.00 8.13 -4.92
N LYS A 130 -27.61 6.97 -5.24
CA LYS A 130 -28.85 6.54 -4.60
C LYS A 130 -28.68 6.29 -3.10
N ALA A 131 -27.59 5.64 -2.69
CA ALA A 131 -27.33 5.34 -1.29
C ALA A 131 -27.02 6.61 -0.46
N LEU A 132 -26.43 7.64 -1.09
CA LEU A 132 -26.06 8.90 -0.44
C LEU A 132 -27.21 9.94 -0.44
N LYS A 133 -28.30 9.68 -1.15
CA LYS A 133 -29.41 10.64 -1.28
C LYS A 133 -30.03 10.98 0.07
N GLY A 134 -30.01 12.28 0.42
CA GLY A 134 -30.59 12.80 1.68
C GLY A 134 -29.72 12.59 2.91
N VAL A 135 -28.50 12.05 2.76
CA VAL A 135 -27.55 11.91 3.87
C VAL A 135 -26.74 13.20 3.98
N GLU A 136 -26.76 13.86 5.12
CA GLU A 136 -26.05 15.12 5.36
C GLU A 136 -24.79 14.92 6.19
N ASP A 137 -24.85 14.04 7.19
CA ASP A 137 -23.75 13.78 8.12
C ASP A 137 -22.52 13.20 7.41
N PRO A 138 -21.31 13.82 7.56
CA PRO A 138 -20.11 13.38 6.86
C PRO A 138 -19.62 11.98 7.26
N GLU A 139 -19.81 11.59 8.52
CA GLU A 139 -19.38 10.27 8.99
C GLU A 139 -20.31 9.17 8.46
N GLU A 140 -21.60 9.45 8.39
CA GLU A 140 -22.58 8.54 7.78
C GLU A 140 -22.29 8.38 6.28
N LYS A 141 -21.96 9.47 5.55
CA LYS A 141 -21.52 9.40 4.15
C LYS A 141 -20.31 8.49 3.99
N ARG A 142 -19.31 8.64 4.85
CA ARG A 142 -18.08 7.82 4.80
C ARG A 142 -18.39 6.33 4.98
N LYS A 143 -19.25 5.98 5.94
CA LYS A 143 -19.69 4.60 6.18
C LYS A 143 -20.45 4.02 5.00
N ILE A 144 -21.35 4.80 4.39
CA ILE A 144 -22.12 4.37 3.22
C ILE A 144 -21.16 4.13 2.04
N ILE A 145 -20.25 5.07 1.74
CA ILE A 145 -19.29 4.94 0.66
C ILE A 145 -18.44 3.67 0.87
N GLY A 146 -17.93 3.45 2.07
CA GLY A 146 -17.13 2.25 2.38
C GLY A 146 -17.91 0.96 2.16
N ARG A 147 -19.16 0.89 2.65
CA ARG A 147 -20.04 -0.29 2.48
C ARG A 147 -20.35 -0.56 0.99
N GLU A 148 -20.71 0.48 0.24
CA GLU A 148 -21.04 0.32 -1.19
C GLU A 148 -19.79 -0.07 -2.01
N PHE A 149 -18.61 0.45 -1.65
CA PHE A 149 -17.36 0.07 -2.26
C PHE A 149 -17.05 -1.42 -2.03
N VAL A 150 -17.11 -1.87 -0.78
CA VAL A 150 -16.91 -3.28 -0.42
C VAL A 150 -17.87 -4.18 -1.18
N ALA A 151 -19.15 -3.79 -1.26
CA ALA A 151 -20.15 -4.59 -1.94
C ALA A 151 -19.93 -4.66 -3.46
N ALA A 152 -19.54 -3.55 -4.12
CA ALA A 152 -19.19 -3.55 -5.55
C ALA A 152 -17.95 -4.40 -5.82
N PHE A 153 -16.92 -4.27 -5.00
CA PHE A 153 -15.68 -5.03 -5.11
C PHE A 153 -15.91 -6.54 -4.88
N SER A 154 -16.68 -6.90 -3.86
CA SER A 154 -17.03 -8.29 -3.56
C SER A 154 -17.84 -8.94 -4.67
N GLN A 155 -18.70 -8.20 -5.33
CA GLN A 155 -19.44 -8.69 -6.49
C GLN A 155 -18.48 -9.08 -7.62
N VAL A 156 -17.51 -8.21 -7.96
CA VAL A 156 -16.47 -8.53 -8.96
C VAL A 156 -15.66 -9.75 -8.54
N ALA A 157 -15.29 -9.86 -7.28
CA ALA A 157 -14.53 -10.98 -6.77
C ALA A 157 -15.25 -12.32 -7.00
N ARG A 158 -16.58 -12.37 -6.77
CA ARG A 158 -17.40 -13.57 -7.02
C ARG A 158 -17.59 -13.87 -8.50
N GLU A 159 -17.85 -12.84 -9.31
CA GLU A 159 -18.14 -13.01 -10.74
C GLU A 159 -16.92 -13.38 -11.57
N ARG A 160 -15.73 -12.89 -11.17
CA ARG A 160 -14.48 -13.02 -11.92
C ARG A 160 -13.47 -13.98 -11.31
N GLY A 161 -13.75 -14.49 -10.09
CA GLY A 161 -12.88 -15.42 -9.35
C GLY A 161 -12.74 -16.79 -10.01
N PRO A 162 -12.03 -17.70 -9.38
CA PRO A 162 -11.44 -17.52 -8.04
C PRO A 162 -10.19 -16.67 -8.05
N PHE A 163 -9.95 -15.97 -6.93
CA PHE A 163 -8.71 -15.28 -6.63
C PHE A 163 -8.16 -15.82 -5.30
N ARG A 164 -6.88 -16.09 -5.22
CA ARG A 164 -6.23 -16.51 -3.99
C ARG A 164 -5.72 -15.31 -3.18
N PHE A 165 -5.18 -14.31 -3.86
CA PHE A 165 -4.58 -13.17 -3.21
C PHE A 165 -5.41 -11.90 -3.38
N LEU A 166 -5.42 -11.09 -2.31
CA LEU A 166 -5.80 -9.69 -2.36
C LEU A 166 -4.55 -8.84 -2.14
N ALA A 167 -4.16 -8.09 -3.18
CA ALA A 167 -3.02 -7.19 -3.08
C ALA A 167 -3.44 -5.86 -2.45
N GLN A 168 -2.62 -5.36 -1.52
CA GLN A 168 -2.80 -4.09 -0.82
C GLN A 168 -1.52 -3.28 -0.83
N GLY A 169 -1.67 -1.97 -1.05
CA GLY A 169 -0.56 -1.01 -1.01
C GLY A 169 -0.26 -0.51 0.41
N THR A 170 -0.27 -1.39 1.40
CA THR A 170 0.10 -1.09 2.79
C THR A 170 1.54 -0.63 2.84
N LEU A 171 1.81 0.50 3.47
CA LEU A 171 3.14 1.07 3.65
C LEU A 171 3.66 0.84 5.07
N TYR A 172 4.96 1.02 5.28
CA TYR A 172 5.57 0.82 6.60
C TYR A 172 4.97 1.70 7.70
N PRO A 173 4.65 3.01 7.49
CA PRO A 173 3.92 3.80 8.49
C PRO A 173 2.57 3.21 8.89
N ASP A 174 1.80 2.65 7.95
CA ASP A 174 0.49 2.03 8.23
C ASP A 174 0.66 0.82 9.18
N VAL A 175 1.76 0.07 9.03
CA VAL A 175 2.08 -1.08 9.89
C VAL A 175 2.37 -0.64 11.31
N ILE A 176 3.15 0.44 11.48
CA ILE A 176 3.51 0.99 12.81
C ILE A 176 2.27 1.55 13.52
N GLU A 177 1.45 2.32 12.82
CA GLU A 177 0.21 2.89 13.36
C GLU A 177 -0.76 1.79 13.81
N SER A 178 -0.85 0.72 13.05
CA SER A 178 -1.68 -0.45 13.40
C SER A 178 -1.18 -1.20 14.63
N ALA A 179 0.13 -1.21 14.87
CA ALA A 179 0.75 -1.91 16.01
C ALA A 179 0.65 -1.11 17.32
N GLY A 180 0.55 0.23 17.27
CA GLY A 180 0.60 1.15 18.42
C GLY A 180 -0.74 1.55 19.03
N GLY A 181 -1.87 1.27 18.41
CA GLY A 181 -3.19 1.77 18.83
C GLY A 181 -3.91 0.85 19.81
N HIS A 182 -4.25 1.36 21.01
CA HIS A 182 -5.25 0.78 21.92
C HIS A 182 -6.65 0.93 21.29
N GLY A 183 -6.95 0.24 20.21
CA GLY A 183 -8.19 0.34 19.46
C GLY A 183 -8.05 0.05 17.97
N ALA A 184 -6.83 -0.09 17.48
CA ALA A 184 -6.61 -0.60 16.13
C ALA A 184 -7.21 -2.00 16.06
N ALA A 185 -8.21 -2.17 15.20
CA ALA A 185 -8.73 -3.49 14.88
C ALA A 185 -7.52 -4.34 14.53
N LYS A 186 -7.25 -5.36 15.37
CA LYS A 186 -6.22 -6.36 15.10
C LYS A 186 -6.37 -6.73 13.63
N ILE A 187 -5.38 -6.40 12.80
CA ILE A 187 -5.26 -6.99 11.49
C ILE A 187 -5.06 -8.47 11.79
N LYS A 188 -6.16 -9.20 11.86
CA LYS A 188 -6.13 -10.65 11.98
C LYS A 188 -5.52 -11.12 10.69
N SER A 189 -4.33 -11.63 10.78
CA SER A 189 -3.49 -12.11 9.67
C SER A 189 -4.12 -13.24 8.85
N HIS A 190 -5.37 -13.60 9.09
CA HIS A 190 -6.01 -14.75 8.46
C HIS A 190 -7.46 -14.54 8.00
N HIS A 191 -8.15 -13.44 8.37
CA HIS A 191 -9.55 -13.26 7.96
C HIS A 191 -9.92 -11.79 7.84
N ASN A 192 -10.41 -11.41 6.65
CA ASN A 192 -11.13 -10.19 6.30
C ASN A 192 -10.34 -8.88 6.37
N VAL A 193 -9.87 -8.48 5.22
CA VAL A 193 -9.58 -7.07 4.91
C VAL A 193 -10.84 -6.26 5.19
N GLY A 194 -10.79 -5.41 6.20
CA GLY A 194 -11.86 -4.63 6.80
C GLY A 194 -13.16 -4.53 6.02
N GLY A 195 -14.11 -5.40 6.33
CA GLY A 195 -15.46 -5.35 5.82
C GLY A 195 -15.78 -6.23 4.61
N LEU A 196 -14.84 -7.03 4.07
CA LEU A 196 -15.18 -8.03 3.07
C LEU A 196 -16.02 -9.15 3.67
N PRO A 197 -16.98 -9.72 2.91
CA PRO A 197 -17.78 -10.85 3.34
C PRO A 197 -16.94 -12.09 3.70
N GLU A 198 -17.39 -12.86 4.68
CA GLU A 198 -16.68 -14.05 5.18
C GLU A 198 -16.52 -15.18 4.16
N ASP A 199 -17.34 -15.17 3.11
CA ASP A 199 -17.27 -16.13 1.99
C ASP A 199 -16.14 -15.81 0.98
N LEU A 200 -15.46 -14.68 1.14
CA LEU A 200 -14.32 -14.29 0.33
C LEU A 200 -13.03 -14.45 1.15
N GLU A 201 -12.40 -15.60 1.02
CA GLU A 201 -11.13 -15.89 1.65
C GLU A 201 -9.98 -15.49 0.72
N PHE A 202 -9.16 -14.54 1.16
CA PHE A 202 -7.95 -14.12 0.45
C PHE A 202 -6.73 -14.20 1.35
N GLU A 203 -5.61 -14.57 0.78
CA GLU A 203 -4.30 -14.29 1.37
C GLU A 203 -3.87 -12.86 1.02
N LEU A 204 -3.32 -12.11 1.97
CA LEU A 204 -2.84 -10.76 1.71
C LEU A 204 -1.49 -10.79 0.99
N LEU A 205 -1.37 -9.96 -0.05
CA LEU A 205 -0.12 -9.68 -0.77
C LEU A 205 0.20 -8.19 -0.60
N GLU A 206 1.16 -7.88 0.28
CA GLU A 206 1.51 -6.51 0.70
C GLU A 206 2.99 -6.20 0.40
N PRO A 207 3.40 -6.10 -0.86
CA PRO A 207 4.82 -5.98 -1.20
C PRO A 207 5.45 -4.67 -0.71
N PHE A 208 4.68 -3.61 -0.48
CA PHE A 208 5.19 -2.31 -0.03
C PHE A 208 5.29 -2.16 1.49
N ARG A 209 5.01 -3.23 2.24
CA ARG A 209 4.89 -3.20 3.71
C ARG A 209 6.12 -2.69 4.45
N LEU A 210 7.30 -2.80 3.85
CA LEU A 210 8.56 -2.33 4.41
C LEU A 210 9.05 -1.02 3.79
N LEU A 211 8.27 -0.40 2.90
CA LEU A 211 8.66 0.80 2.18
C LEU A 211 7.97 2.05 2.75
N PHE A 212 8.67 3.16 2.64
CA PHE A 212 8.08 4.48 2.82
C PHE A 212 7.47 5.00 1.52
N LYS A 213 6.59 5.98 1.64
CA LYS A 213 5.87 6.54 0.48
C LYS A 213 6.77 7.12 -0.61
N ASP A 214 7.91 7.69 -0.21
CA ASP A 214 8.87 8.28 -1.15
C ASP A 214 9.65 7.20 -1.92
N GLU A 215 9.77 5.98 -1.37
CA GLU A 215 10.37 4.83 -2.07
C GLU A 215 9.41 4.19 -3.08
N VAL A 216 8.10 4.36 -2.89
CA VAL A 216 7.06 3.86 -3.82
C VAL A 216 6.84 4.80 -5.00
N ARG A 217 7.21 6.08 -4.88
CA ARG A 217 7.09 7.09 -5.93
C ARG A 217 8.24 7.05 -6.92
#